data_34d6a952bde93e1cf53991e2e7c339ec
#
_entry.id   34d6a952bde93e1cf53991e2e7c339ec
#
_cell.length_a   1.000
_cell.length_b   1.000
_cell.length_c   1.000
_cell.angle_alpha   90.00
_cell.angle_beta   90.00
_cell.angle_gamma   90.00
#
_symmetry.space_group_name_H-M   'P 1'
#
loop_
_entity.id
_entity.type
_entity.pdbx_description
1 polymer ?
#
loop_
_entity_poly.entity_id
_entity_poly.type
_entity_poly.pdbx_seq_one_letter_code
_entity_poly.pdbx_strand_id
1 'polypeptide(L)'
;MKNIYLLLSAALVLGACQSDALDEASVQPNTPTTTITPTPQVSFAQPDGAVKLSNNTAQAVWQLLQKVSPEQALQLGETEITDAQYAEIKEFVDANLKDEYPYKTYLNIFQWIVKNVKYASTGQAYLNPYDVFKYKTCICQGYANLLKTMCLTQGIPCFVANGWLSTIGGHAWNYVYADGDWYVSDPTNNQEYKAANVAGYQNMLIPQRIDFNLFEDDKCVYNYQEGQLNVTRVKDTNSNSLVLPYSVAGFQITSFQLNEKMPESVTHLYVGANLVTFGYTPESMGRFCPNLEAIEIDPQNKELESYSGVAYRTTNKSYPYFVPAGIKRIELRPMEVMDKNTLSFLDKLEEIVIAEGTKRIEQYAVEKCPNLKTIYVPNSVTYIDKNAFADCGNNYQIINTTTGIHEVRK
;
A
#
# COMPACT_ATOMS: atom_id res chain seq x y z
N MET A 1 -21.90 56.14 -2.21
CA MET A 1 -21.35 56.77 -0.99
C MET A 1 -20.26 55.80 -0.48
N LYS A 2 -19.03 55.96 -0.93
CA LYS A 2 -17.89 56.60 -0.26
C LYS A 2 -17.78 56.20 1.22
N ASN A 3 -16.74 55.40 1.57
CA ASN A 3 -15.53 55.96 2.15
C ASN A 3 -14.39 54.93 2.21
N ILE A 4 -13.30 55.39 1.67
CA ILE A 4 -11.90 54.98 1.74
C ILE A 4 -11.35 55.45 3.10
N TYR A 5 -10.53 54.67 3.80
CA TYR A 5 -9.46 55.20 4.65
C TYR A 5 -8.15 54.42 4.50
N LEU A 6 -7.22 55.18 3.96
CA LEU A 6 -5.78 54.98 3.93
C LEU A 6 -5.19 55.59 5.22
N LEU A 7 -4.06 55.10 5.72
CA LEU A 7 -2.99 55.81 6.44
C LEU A 7 -2.16 54.79 7.23
N LEU A 8 -0.92 54.82 7.36
CA LEU A 8 0.30 55.55 7.07
C LEU A 8 1.36 54.95 8.00
N SER A 9 2.51 54.81 7.49
CA SER A 9 3.79 54.44 8.10
C SER A 9 4.23 55.36 9.22
N ALA A 10 4.94 54.84 10.23
CA ALA A 10 5.93 55.60 10.99
C ALA A 10 7.11 54.73 11.42
N ALA A 11 8.25 54.99 10.83
CA ALA A 11 9.56 54.58 11.31
C ALA A 11 10.01 55.48 12.46
N LEU A 12 10.57 54.93 13.49
CA LEU A 12 11.32 55.66 14.51
C LEU A 12 12.66 54.96 14.78
N VAL A 13 13.72 55.67 14.40
CA VAL A 13 15.10 55.39 14.76
C VAL A 13 15.42 56.24 16.03
N LEU A 14 15.99 55.62 17.03
CA LEU A 14 16.80 56.21 18.10
C LEU A 14 17.54 55.04 18.76
N GLY A 15 18.86 54.92 18.78
CA GLY A 15 19.81 55.87 19.33
C GLY A 15 20.56 55.10 20.43
N ALA A 16 21.84 54.88 20.20
CA ALA A 16 22.78 54.12 21.01
C ALA A 16 22.94 54.64 22.44
N CYS A 17 23.11 53.67 23.38
CA CYS A 17 23.97 53.89 24.58
C CYS A 17 24.72 52.58 24.86
N GLN A 18 26.03 52.63 24.77
CA GLN A 18 26.96 51.66 25.26
C GLN A 18 26.96 51.69 26.81
N SER A 19 26.95 50.52 27.43
CA SER A 19 27.53 50.29 28.75
C SER A 19 28.20 48.91 28.76
N ASP A 20 29.50 48.93 28.98
CA ASP A 20 30.34 47.78 29.21
C ASP A 20 29.87 47.04 30.46
N ALA A 21 29.64 45.73 30.31
CA ALA A 21 29.54 44.81 31.46
C ALA A 21 30.05 43.42 30.99
N LEU A 22 31.21 43.14 31.52
CA LEU A 22 31.85 41.88 31.89
C LEU A 22 31.35 40.56 31.17
N ASP A 23 32.31 39.95 30.48
CA ASP A 23 32.32 38.57 30.03
C ASP A 23 31.93 37.57 31.14
N GLU A 24 30.73 37.05 31.11
CA GLU A 24 30.43 35.70 31.58
C GLU A 24 30.30 34.79 30.37
N ALA A 25 31.31 33.99 30.14
CA ALA A 25 31.30 32.91 29.17
C ALA A 25 30.19 31.91 29.53
N SER A 26 29.01 32.12 28.99
CA SER A 26 27.95 31.09 28.99
C SER A 26 28.39 29.98 28.04
N VAL A 27 28.89 28.86 28.60
CA VAL A 27 29.04 27.59 27.88
C VAL A 27 27.64 27.16 27.48
N GLN A 28 27.29 27.46 26.23
CA GLN A 28 26.14 26.85 25.58
C GLN A 28 26.37 25.34 25.51
N PRO A 29 25.44 24.49 25.99
CA PRO A 29 25.56 23.07 25.76
C PRO A 29 25.54 22.83 24.24
N ASN A 30 26.57 22.19 23.73
CA ASN A 30 26.66 21.75 22.35
C ASN A 30 25.52 20.75 22.07
N THR A 31 24.37 21.26 21.75
CA THR A 31 23.38 20.48 20.99
C THR A 31 24.01 20.24 19.64
N PRO A 32 24.21 19.00 19.21
CA PRO A 32 24.75 18.75 17.88
C PRO A 32 23.79 19.36 16.88
N THR A 33 24.17 20.51 16.33
CA THR A 33 23.46 21.12 15.20
C THR A 33 23.66 20.18 14.03
N THR A 34 22.74 19.27 13.85
CA THR A 34 22.66 18.46 12.65
C THR A 34 22.43 19.43 11.50
N THR A 35 23.43 19.65 10.68
CA THR A 35 23.28 20.26 9.37
C THR A 35 22.32 19.31 8.62
N ILE A 36 21.04 19.63 8.66
CA ILE A 36 20.04 18.98 7.82
C ILE A 36 20.47 19.34 6.40
N THR A 37 21.10 18.42 5.71
CA THR A 37 21.32 18.53 4.28
C THR A 37 19.93 18.76 3.69
N PRO A 38 19.70 19.85 2.92
CA PRO A 38 18.39 20.08 2.35
C PRO A 38 18.03 18.86 1.52
N THR A 39 17.02 18.13 1.95
CA THR A 39 16.43 17.03 1.18
C THR A 39 16.06 17.62 -0.19
N PRO A 40 16.43 16.97 -1.30
CA PRO A 40 15.99 17.41 -2.61
C PRO A 40 14.48 17.68 -2.52
N GLN A 41 14.02 18.81 -3.06
CA GLN A 41 12.58 19.09 -3.11
C GLN A 41 11.93 18.10 -4.05
N VAL A 42 11.62 16.92 -3.52
CA VAL A 42 10.80 15.93 -4.19
C VAL A 42 9.34 16.36 -3.95
N SER A 43 8.66 16.71 -5.02
CA SER A 43 7.23 17.01 -4.92
C SER A 43 6.44 15.69 -4.81
N PHE A 44 5.51 15.63 -3.87
CA PHE A 44 4.52 14.55 -3.84
C PHE A 44 3.75 14.50 -5.16
N ALA A 45 3.33 13.29 -5.55
CA ALA A 45 2.46 13.13 -6.69
C ALA A 45 1.17 13.93 -6.48
N GLN A 46 0.89 14.84 -7.40
CA GLN A 46 -0.35 15.61 -7.35
C GLN A 46 -1.52 14.78 -7.90
N PRO A 47 -2.76 15.05 -7.45
CA PRO A 47 -3.93 14.47 -8.09
C PRO A 47 -3.86 14.74 -9.59
N ASP A 48 -3.97 13.70 -10.40
CA ASP A 48 -3.83 13.73 -11.86
C ASP A 48 -5.00 14.39 -12.59
N GLY A 49 -5.87 15.11 -11.88
CA GLY A 49 -7.06 15.76 -12.42
C GLY A 49 -8.14 14.77 -12.89
N ALA A 50 -7.93 13.47 -12.73
CA ALA A 50 -8.93 12.47 -13.02
C ALA A 50 -10.17 12.73 -12.14
N VAL A 51 -11.34 12.74 -12.76
CA VAL A 51 -12.61 12.81 -12.04
C VAL A 51 -12.60 11.69 -10.99
N LYS A 52 -12.77 12.07 -9.73
CA LYS A 52 -12.83 11.11 -8.61
C LYS A 52 -14.06 10.21 -8.80
N LEU A 53 -13.88 9.13 -9.53
CA LEU A 53 -14.89 8.09 -9.66
C LEU A 53 -14.98 7.37 -8.31
N SER A 54 -16.20 6.99 -7.91
CA SER A 54 -16.31 6.06 -6.78
C SER A 54 -15.58 4.77 -7.20
N ASN A 55 -14.67 4.30 -6.37
CA ASN A 55 -13.70 3.26 -6.72
C ASN A 55 -14.31 1.92 -7.18
N ASN A 56 -15.62 1.70 -7.02
CA ASN A 56 -16.33 0.47 -7.36
C ASN A 56 -17.36 0.65 -8.48
N THR A 57 -17.28 1.71 -9.28
CA THR A 57 -18.19 1.87 -10.41
C THR A 57 -17.73 1.07 -11.62
N ALA A 58 -18.67 0.65 -12.46
CA ALA A 58 -18.39 0.01 -13.73
C ALA A 58 -17.48 0.89 -14.63
N GLN A 59 -17.61 2.21 -14.55
CA GLN A 59 -16.74 3.16 -15.24
C GLN A 59 -15.28 3.10 -14.77
N ALA A 60 -15.08 3.02 -13.45
CA ALA A 60 -13.73 2.89 -12.89
C ALA A 60 -13.08 1.56 -13.31
N VAL A 61 -13.84 0.46 -13.25
CA VAL A 61 -13.34 -0.84 -13.70
C VAL A 61 -13.03 -0.84 -15.21
N TRP A 62 -13.86 -0.20 -16.02
CA TRP A 62 -13.57 -0.03 -17.45
C TRP A 62 -12.24 0.72 -17.68
N GLN A 63 -11.99 1.79 -16.95
CA GLN A 63 -10.72 2.53 -17.03
C GLN A 63 -9.52 1.68 -16.60
N LEU A 64 -9.69 0.83 -15.58
CA LEU A 64 -8.66 -0.09 -15.13
C LEU A 64 -8.36 -1.14 -16.20
N LEU A 65 -9.37 -1.77 -16.78
CA LEU A 65 -9.21 -2.78 -17.84
C LEU A 65 -8.43 -2.26 -19.05
N GLN A 66 -8.54 -0.98 -19.38
CA GLN A 66 -7.76 -0.36 -20.46
C GLN A 66 -6.25 -0.24 -20.16
N LYS A 67 -5.85 -0.38 -18.89
CA LYS A 67 -4.44 -0.31 -18.46
C LYS A 67 -3.84 -1.68 -18.17
N VAL A 68 -4.67 -2.73 -18.10
CA VAL A 68 -4.24 -4.11 -17.88
C VAL A 68 -3.82 -4.70 -19.21
N SER A 69 -2.62 -5.33 -19.26
CA SER A 69 -2.24 -6.11 -20.43
C SER A 69 -3.14 -7.35 -20.54
N PRO A 70 -3.77 -7.60 -21.69
CA PRO A 70 -4.57 -8.82 -21.89
C PRO A 70 -3.79 -10.11 -21.62
N GLU A 71 -2.48 -10.13 -21.88
CA GLU A 71 -1.62 -11.28 -21.65
C GLU A 71 -1.55 -11.68 -20.17
N GLN A 72 -1.70 -10.72 -19.25
CA GLN A 72 -1.76 -11.01 -17.81
C GLN A 72 -3.00 -11.85 -17.45
N ALA A 73 -4.07 -11.74 -18.21
CA ALA A 73 -5.29 -12.51 -18.03
C ALA A 73 -5.23 -13.93 -18.64
N LEU A 74 -4.11 -14.29 -19.26
CA LEU A 74 -3.85 -15.65 -19.75
C LEU A 74 -3.33 -16.61 -18.67
N GLN A 75 -3.09 -16.13 -17.45
CA GLN A 75 -2.62 -16.97 -16.35
C GLN A 75 -3.80 -17.68 -15.69
N LEU A 76 -3.69 -18.99 -15.53
CA LEU A 76 -4.70 -19.82 -14.84
C LEU A 76 -4.92 -19.39 -13.36
N GLY A 77 -3.95 -18.73 -12.77
CA GLY A 77 -3.92 -18.51 -11.33
C GLY A 77 -3.72 -19.86 -10.60
N GLU A 78 -4.07 -19.89 -9.31
CA GLU A 78 -4.00 -21.10 -8.49
C GLU A 78 -5.21 -22.02 -8.73
N THR A 79 -5.52 -22.35 -10.00
CA THR A 79 -6.58 -23.33 -10.27
C THR A 79 -6.05 -24.73 -10.00
N GLU A 80 -6.68 -25.44 -9.09
CA GLU A 80 -6.37 -26.82 -8.70
C GLU A 80 -6.79 -27.86 -9.77
N ILE A 81 -6.50 -27.62 -11.04
CA ILE A 81 -6.73 -28.63 -12.10
C ILE A 81 -5.40 -29.15 -12.63
N THR A 82 -5.34 -30.44 -12.90
CA THR A 82 -4.17 -31.07 -13.49
C THR A 82 -4.05 -30.75 -14.98
N ASP A 83 -2.84 -30.90 -15.54
CA ASP A 83 -2.60 -30.75 -16.98
C ASP A 83 -3.52 -31.66 -17.81
N ALA A 84 -3.78 -32.88 -17.34
CA ALA A 84 -4.67 -33.83 -18.02
C ALA A 84 -6.13 -33.33 -18.03
N GLN A 85 -6.60 -32.74 -16.92
CA GLN A 85 -7.94 -32.14 -16.82
C GLN A 85 -8.06 -30.92 -17.74
N TYR A 86 -7.02 -30.08 -17.75
CA TYR A 86 -6.95 -28.94 -18.66
C TYR A 86 -6.97 -29.39 -20.15
N ALA A 87 -6.21 -30.43 -20.48
CA ALA A 87 -6.15 -30.96 -21.84
C ALA A 87 -7.52 -31.51 -22.27
N GLU A 88 -8.25 -32.19 -21.38
CA GLU A 88 -9.61 -32.70 -21.68
C GLU A 88 -10.60 -31.58 -21.98
N ILE A 89 -10.57 -30.49 -21.18
CA ILE A 89 -11.41 -29.29 -21.42
C ILE A 89 -11.02 -28.67 -22.77
N LYS A 90 -9.71 -28.55 -23.05
CA LYS A 90 -9.20 -28.00 -24.29
C LYS A 90 -9.67 -28.79 -25.51
N GLU A 91 -9.53 -30.12 -25.48
CA GLU A 91 -9.98 -31.01 -26.57
C GLU A 91 -11.49 -30.82 -26.82
N PHE A 92 -12.28 -30.74 -25.77
CA PHE A 92 -13.70 -30.50 -25.91
C PHE A 92 -14.01 -29.15 -26.57
N VAL A 93 -13.35 -28.06 -26.15
CA VAL A 93 -13.55 -26.74 -26.74
C VAL A 93 -13.11 -26.70 -28.18
N ASP A 94 -11.93 -27.26 -28.48
CA ASP A 94 -11.39 -27.36 -29.88
C ASP A 94 -12.35 -28.07 -30.83
N ALA A 95 -12.96 -29.17 -30.37
CA ALA A 95 -13.85 -29.98 -31.20
C ALA A 95 -15.27 -29.39 -31.36
N ASN A 96 -15.77 -28.61 -30.40
CA ASN A 96 -17.20 -28.30 -30.35
C ASN A 96 -17.51 -26.79 -30.32
N LEU A 97 -16.59 -25.94 -29.88
CA LEU A 97 -16.90 -24.52 -29.56
C LEU A 97 -15.98 -23.53 -30.27
N LYS A 98 -14.82 -23.99 -30.76
CA LYS A 98 -13.84 -23.14 -31.41
C LYS A 98 -14.36 -22.56 -32.73
N ASP A 99 -14.10 -21.27 -32.94
CA ASP A 99 -14.37 -20.54 -34.18
C ASP A 99 -13.06 -19.90 -34.68
N GLU A 100 -13.07 -19.35 -35.87
CA GLU A 100 -11.96 -18.58 -36.44
C GLU A 100 -11.67 -17.30 -35.63
N TYR A 101 -12.72 -16.68 -35.08
CA TYR A 101 -12.64 -15.42 -34.35
C TYR A 101 -12.68 -15.66 -32.85
N PRO A 102 -11.75 -15.08 -32.05
CA PRO A 102 -11.72 -15.19 -30.59
C PRO A 102 -13.05 -14.81 -29.92
N TYR A 103 -13.70 -13.72 -30.34
CA TYR A 103 -14.98 -13.32 -29.79
C TYR A 103 -16.08 -14.36 -30.02
N LYS A 104 -16.15 -14.96 -31.20
CA LYS A 104 -17.13 -16.03 -31.49
C LYS A 104 -16.85 -17.30 -30.69
N THR A 105 -15.57 -17.66 -30.55
CA THR A 105 -15.18 -18.77 -29.67
C THR A 105 -15.63 -18.55 -28.26
N TYR A 106 -15.38 -17.34 -27.71
CA TYR A 106 -15.84 -16.95 -26.39
C TYR A 106 -17.38 -17.02 -26.27
N LEU A 107 -18.14 -16.47 -27.21
CA LEU A 107 -19.59 -16.54 -27.19
C LEU A 107 -20.11 -17.99 -27.24
N ASN A 108 -19.50 -18.86 -28.04
CA ASN A 108 -19.88 -20.26 -28.08
C ASN A 108 -19.64 -20.94 -26.72
N ILE A 109 -18.51 -20.65 -26.08
CA ILE A 109 -18.20 -21.13 -24.72
C ILE A 109 -19.26 -20.61 -23.71
N PHE A 110 -19.52 -19.30 -23.71
CA PHE A 110 -20.50 -18.68 -22.84
C PHE A 110 -21.88 -19.31 -22.99
N GLN A 111 -22.38 -19.41 -24.23
CA GLN A 111 -23.70 -19.99 -24.52
C GLN A 111 -23.76 -21.47 -24.13
N TRP A 112 -22.68 -22.22 -24.37
CA TRP A 112 -22.62 -23.61 -23.95
C TRP A 112 -22.73 -23.75 -22.44
N ILE A 113 -22.03 -22.92 -21.67
CA ILE A 113 -22.09 -22.91 -20.19
C ILE A 113 -23.51 -22.59 -19.74
N VAL A 114 -24.10 -21.49 -20.23
CA VAL A 114 -25.47 -21.09 -19.89
C VAL A 114 -26.48 -22.19 -20.17
N LYS A 115 -26.33 -22.92 -21.28
CA LYS A 115 -27.26 -23.98 -21.69
C LYS A 115 -27.07 -25.29 -20.90
N ASN A 116 -25.83 -25.63 -20.52
CA ASN A 116 -25.51 -26.97 -20.04
C ASN A 116 -25.25 -27.05 -18.54
N VAL A 117 -24.91 -25.94 -17.88
CA VAL A 117 -24.61 -25.87 -16.44
C VAL A 117 -25.83 -25.37 -15.68
N LYS A 118 -26.17 -26.02 -14.57
CA LYS A 118 -27.32 -25.66 -13.72
C LYS A 118 -26.86 -25.03 -12.42
N TYR A 119 -27.58 -24.02 -11.97
CA TYR A 119 -27.33 -23.40 -10.68
C TYR A 119 -27.77 -24.31 -9.53
N ALA A 120 -26.87 -24.60 -8.60
CA ALA A 120 -27.13 -25.43 -7.43
C ALA A 120 -27.79 -24.58 -6.34
N SER A 121 -29.11 -24.51 -6.32
CA SER A 121 -29.86 -23.86 -5.24
C SER A 121 -29.88 -24.71 -3.94
N THR A 122 -29.70 -26.00 -4.07
CA THR A 122 -29.62 -26.99 -2.97
C THR A 122 -28.68 -28.14 -3.39
N GLY A 123 -28.09 -28.82 -2.43
CA GLY A 123 -27.22 -29.98 -2.69
C GLY A 123 -25.77 -29.63 -3.02
N GLN A 124 -25.10 -30.49 -3.78
CA GLN A 124 -23.68 -30.33 -4.11
C GLN A 124 -23.47 -29.22 -5.13
N ALA A 125 -22.66 -28.24 -4.80
CA ALA A 125 -22.18 -27.20 -5.70
C ALA A 125 -20.68 -27.36 -5.92
N TYR A 126 -20.25 -27.46 -7.17
CA TYR A 126 -18.83 -27.53 -7.53
C TYR A 126 -18.27 -26.14 -7.80
N LEU A 127 -17.00 -25.90 -7.43
CA LEU A 127 -16.27 -24.66 -7.67
C LEU A 127 -15.06 -24.89 -8.59
N ASN A 128 -14.45 -26.08 -8.50
CA ASN A 128 -13.37 -26.48 -9.38
C ASN A 128 -13.88 -26.55 -10.83
N PRO A 129 -13.23 -25.91 -11.80
CA PRO A 129 -13.75 -25.81 -13.17
C PRO A 129 -13.87 -27.17 -13.87
N TYR A 130 -13.00 -28.14 -13.57
CA TYR A 130 -13.10 -29.47 -14.13
C TYR A 130 -14.32 -30.23 -13.60
N ASP A 131 -14.58 -30.14 -12.29
CA ASP A 131 -15.76 -30.75 -11.68
C ASP A 131 -17.05 -30.12 -12.23
N VAL A 132 -17.07 -28.78 -12.39
CA VAL A 132 -18.20 -28.11 -13.04
C VAL A 132 -18.36 -28.59 -14.49
N PHE A 133 -17.26 -28.72 -15.23
CA PHE A 133 -17.29 -29.28 -16.59
C PHE A 133 -17.85 -30.70 -16.64
N LYS A 134 -17.54 -31.56 -15.67
CA LYS A 134 -18.03 -32.96 -15.61
C LYS A 134 -19.47 -33.06 -15.12
N TYR A 135 -19.78 -32.41 -14.00
CA TYR A 135 -21.04 -32.63 -13.27
C TYR A 135 -22.14 -31.61 -13.63
N LYS A 136 -21.80 -30.52 -14.35
CA LYS A 136 -22.76 -29.52 -14.85
C LYS A 136 -23.60 -28.87 -13.76
N THR A 137 -23.09 -28.72 -12.55
CA THR A 137 -23.79 -28.06 -11.44
C THR A 137 -22.85 -27.26 -10.57
N CYS A 138 -23.17 -25.99 -10.29
CA CYS A 138 -22.35 -25.10 -9.48
C CYS A 138 -23.13 -23.87 -9.01
N ILE A 139 -22.46 -23.02 -8.24
CA ILE A 139 -22.89 -21.64 -7.96
C ILE A 139 -22.13 -20.63 -8.82
N CYS A 140 -22.41 -19.34 -8.67
CA CYS A 140 -21.80 -18.26 -9.49
C CYS A 140 -20.28 -18.37 -9.64
N GLN A 141 -19.54 -18.69 -8.56
CA GLN A 141 -18.09 -18.90 -8.62
C GLN A 141 -17.69 -20.04 -9.59
N GLY A 142 -18.41 -21.15 -9.59
CA GLY A 142 -18.14 -22.28 -10.50
C GLY A 142 -18.39 -21.91 -11.95
N TYR A 143 -19.46 -21.16 -12.24
CA TYR A 143 -19.71 -20.62 -13.58
C TYR A 143 -18.55 -19.75 -14.06
N ALA A 144 -18.08 -18.82 -13.21
CA ALA A 144 -16.99 -17.93 -13.56
C ALA A 144 -15.65 -18.67 -13.74
N ASN A 145 -15.34 -19.63 -12.87
CA ASN A 145 -14.13 -20.44 -12.97
C ASN A 145 -14.12 -21.30 -14.25
N LEU A 146 -15.26 -21.92 -14.61
CA LEU A 146 -15.36 -22.71 -15.82
C LEU A 146 -15.21 -21.83 -17.07
N LEU A 147 -15.87 -20.69 -17.12
CA LEU A 147 -15.73 -19.76 -18.26
C LEU A 147 -14.27 -19.33 -18.44
N LYS A 148 -13.60 -18.91 -17.36
CA LYS A 148 -12.18 -18.57 -17.39
C LYS A 148 -11.34 -19.70 -17.95
N THR A 149 -11.47 -20.91 -17.40
CA THR A 149 -10.67 -22.06 -17.82
C THR A 149 -10.89 -22.40 -19.31
N MET A 150 -12.14 -22.43 -19.77
CA MET A 150 -12.44 -22.71 -21.18
C MET A 150 -11.89 -21.62 -22.11
N CYS A 151 -11.99 -20.34 -21.75
CA CYS A 151 -11.39 -19.25 -22.51
C CYS A 151 -9.87 -19.37 -22.60
N LEU A 152 -9.20 -19.66 -21.48
CA LEU A 152 -7.74 -19.81 -21.42
C LEU A 152 -7.24 -20.98 -22.29
N THR A 153 -8.02 -22.07 -22.45
CA THR A 153 -7.66 -23.18 -23.37
C THR A 153 -7.53 -22.72 -24.81
N GLN A 154 -8.14 -21.60 -25.17
CA GLN A 154 -8.11 -20.99 -26.51
C GLN A 154 -7.23 -19.74 -26.59
N GLY A 155 -6.47 -19.43 -25.54
CA GLY A 155 -5.65 -18.22 -25.48
C GLY A 155 -6.48 -16.94 -25.39
N ILE A 156 -7.74 -17.02 -24.93
CA ILE A 156 -8.63 -15.87 -24.73
C ILE A 156 -8.44 -15.38 -23.29
N PRO A 157 -7.91 -14.15 -23.09
CA PRO A 157 -7.73 -13.57 -21.76
C PRO A 157 -9.05 -13.46 -20.99
N CYS A 158 -9.06 -13.95 -19.73
CA CYS A 158 -10.27 -13.94 -18.92
C CYS A 158 -9.91 -13.82 -17.44
N PHE A 159 -10.48 -12.82 -16.77
CA PHE A 159 -10.41 -12.64 -15.32
C PHE A 159 -11.71 -13.06 -14.64
N VAL A 160 -11.60 -13.55 -13.41
CA VAL A 160 -12.76 -13.71 -12.51
C VAL A 160 -12.84 -12.47 -11.61
N ALA A 161 -14.03 -11.93 -11.46
CA ALA A 161 -14.36 -10.89 -10.50
C ALA A 161 -15.30 -11.43 -9.42
N ASN A 162 -15.03 -11.06 -8.18
CA ASN A 162 -15.88 -11.34 -7.03
C ASN A 162 -16.32 -10.03 -6.39
N GLY A 163 -17.56 -9.98 -5.94
CA GLY A 163 -18.12 -8.78 -5.32
C GLY A 163 -19.61 -8.92 -5.04
N TRP A 164 -20.35 -7.87 -5.30
CA TRP A 164 -21.77 -7.81 -5.06
C TRP A 164 -22.53 -7.54 -6.37
N LEU A 165 -23.60 -8.27 -6.57
CA LEU A 165 -24.66 -7.86 -7.47
C LEU A 165 -25.74 -7.21 -6.62
N SER A 166 -26.06 -5.95 -6.88
CA SER A 166 -26.88 -5.11 -6.00
C SER A 166 -28.26 -5.69 -5.69
N THR A 167 -28.73 -6.61 -6.52
CA THR A 167 -30.07 -7.24 -6.38
C THR A 167 -30.08 -8.55 -5.61
N ILE A 168 -28.94 -9.27 -5.54
CA ILE A 168 -28.89 -10.63 -4.96
C ILE A 168 -27.77 -10.85 -3.93
N GLY A 169 -26.86 -9.89 -3.73
CA GLY A 169 -25.77 -10.02 -2.78
C GLY A 169 -24.45 -10.52 -3.39
N GLY A 170 -23.69 -11.34 -2.66
CA GLY A 170 -22.40 -11.87 -3.11
C GLY A 170 -22.47 -12.58 -4.44
N HIS A 171 -21.57 -12.24 -5.38
CA HIS A 171 -21.61 -12.71 -6.76
C HIS A 171 -20.23 -12.82 -7.38
N ALA A 172 -20.10 -13.69 -8.42
CA ALA A 172 -18.93 -13.85 -9.24
C ALA A 172 -19.28 -13.78 -10.72
N TRP A 173 -18.43 -13.10 -11.50
CA TRP A 173 -18.56 -12.92 -12.96
C TRP A 173 -17.17 -12.82 -13.59
N ASN A 174 -17.09 -12.52 -14.89
CA ASN A 174 -15.84 -12.45 -15.63
C ASN A 174 -15.67 -11.13 -16.39
N TYR A 175 -14.40 -10.77 -16.63
CA TYR A 175 -14.00 -9.86 -17.69
C TYR A 175 -13.20 -10.62 -18.72
N VAL A 176 -13.64 -10.58 -19.99
CA VAL A 176 -13.06 -11.33 -21.10
C VAL A 176 -12.54 -10.37 -22.16
N TYR A 177 -11.32 -10.58 -22.65
CA TYR A 177 -10.76 -9.80 -23.76
C TYR A 177 -10.81 -10.59 -25.06
N ALA A 178 -11.49 -10.07 -26.07
CA ALA A 178 -11.58 -10.70 -27.35
C ALA A 178 -11.71 -9.65 -28.47
N ASP A 179 -11.01 -9.87 -29.57
CA ASP A 179 -11.03 -9.02 -30.77
C ASP A 179 -10.86 -7.51 -30.48
N GLY A 180 -9.96 -7.18 -29.54
CA GLY A 180 -9.61 -5.80 -29.18
C GLY A 180 -10.50 -5.11 -28.13
N ASP A 181 -11.52 -5.80 -27.65
CA ASP A 181 -12.48 -5.25 -26.67
C ASP A 181 -12.53 -6.09 -25.39
N TRP A 182 -12.82 -5.43 -24.25
CA TRP A 182 -13.20 -6.10 -23.01
C TRP A 182 -14.71 -6.28 -22.91
N TYR A 183 -15.12 -7.42 -22.40
CA TYR A 183 -16.51 -7.80 -22.18
C TYR A 183 -16.74 -8.11 -20.70
N VAL A 184 -17.87 -7.65 -20.16
CA VAL A 184 -18.42 -8.12 -18.87
C VAL A 184 -19.24 -9.35 -19.19
N SER A 185 -18.95 -10.47 -18.56
CA SER A 185 -19.53 -11.78 -18.84
C SER A 185 -20.01 -12.44 -17.55
N ASP A 186 -21.31 -12.64 -17.45
CA ASP A 186 -21.96 -13.30 -16.31
C ASP A 186 -22.81 -14.48 -16.79
N PRO A 187 -22.23 -15.66 -16.93
CA PRO A 187 -22.95 -16.84 -17.40
C PRO A 187 -24.01 -17.33 -16.40
N THR A 188 -23.89 -16.98 -15.11
CA THR A 188 -24.89 -17.32 -14.09
C THR A 188 -26.24 -16.69 -14.40
N ASN A 189 -26.23 -15.43 -14.83
CA ASN A 189 -27.42 -14.64 -15.12
C ASN A 189 -27.66 -14.45 -16.61
N ASN A 190 -26.93 -15.15 -17.46
CA ASN A 190 -26.99 -15.04 -18.92
C ASN A 190 -26.84 -13.58 -19.40
N GLN A 191 -25.82 -12.89 -18.90
CA GLN A 191 -25.54 -11.49 -19.22
C GLN A 191 -24.16 -11.34 -19.85
N GLU A 192 -24.10 -10.64 -20.97
CA GLU A 192 -22.86 -10.33 -21.69
C GLU A 192 -22.95 -8.93 -22.31
N TYR A 193 -21.92 -8.11 -22.11
CA TYR A 193 -21.86 -6.74 -22.61
C TYR A 193 -20.44 -6.30 -22.89
N LYS A 194 -20.24 -5.42 -23.89
CA LYS A 194 -18.95 -4.69 -23.97
C LYS A 194 -18.74 -3.87 -22.73
N ALA A 195 -17.56 -3.99 -22.12
CA ALA A 195 -17.24 -3.26 -20.88
C ALA A 195 -17.25 -1.73 -21.05
N ALA A 196 -17.02 -1.24 -22.29
CA ALA A 196 -17.12 0.18 -22.63
C ALA A 196 -18.56 0.73 -22.55
N ASN A 197 -19.57 -0.14 -22.68
CA ASN A 197 -20.97 0.25 -22.63
C ASN A 197 -21.48 0.28 -21.18
N VAL A 198 -20.95 1.21 -20.38
CA VAL A 198 -21.26 1.31 -18.95
C VAL A 198 -22.71 1.75 -18.74
N ALA A 199 -23.62 0.79 -18.69
CA ALA A 199 -25.05 1.03 -18.47
C ALA A 199 -25.74 -0.22 -17.88
N GLY A 200 -26.95 -0.05 -17.39
CA GLY A 200 -27.85 -1.14 -17.01
C GLY A 200 -27.22 -2.14 -16.01
N TYR A 201 -27.17 -3.39 -16.40
CA TYR A 201 -26.70 -4.49 -15.57
C TYR A 201 -25.27 -4.29 -15.03
N GLN A 202 -24.36 -3.73 -15.81
CA GLN A 202 -22.99 -3.48 -15.38
C GLN A 202 -22.90 -2.59 -14.14
N ASN A 203 -23.80 -1.59 -14.03
CA ASN A 203 -23.83 -0.70 -12.85
C ASN A 203 -24.34 -1.38 -11.59
N MET A 204 -24.91 -2.58 -11.70
CA MET A 204 -25.33 -3.39 -10.55
C MET A 204 -24.19 -4.29 -10.04
N LEU A 205 -23.13 -4.49 -10.81
CA LEU A 205 -21.97 -5.26 -10.45
C LEU A 205 -20.96 -4.37 -9.72
N ILE A 206 -20.68 -4.67 -8.47
CA ILE A 206 -19.77 -3.94 -7.59
C ILE A 206 -18.60 -4.85 -7.26
N PRO A 207 -17.49 -4.82 -8.04
CA PRO A 207 -16.37 -5.72 -7.81
C PRO A 207 -15.63 -5.33 -6.52
N GLN A 208 -15.39 -6.34 -5.67
CA GLN A 208 -14.51 -6.21 -4.52
C GLN A 208 -13.11 -6.74 -4.84
N ARG A 209 -13.05 -7.79 -5.64
CA ARG A 209 -11.80 -8.42 -6.08
C ARG A 209 -11.91 -8.78 -7.56
N ILE A 210 -10.82 -8.60 -8.29
CA ILE A 210 -10.61 -9.12 -9.65
C ILE A 210 -9.31 -9.93 -9.60
N ASP A 211 -9.30 -11.12 -10.19
CA ASP A 211 -8.19 -12.07 -10.08
C ASP A 211 -7.02 -11.79 -11.05
N PHE A 212 -6.87 -10.55 -11.47
CA PHE A 212 -5.62 -10.17 -12.09
C PHE A 212 -4.58 -9.94 -10.99
N ASN A 213 -3.59 -10.79 -10.97
CA ASN A 213 -2.60 -10.77 -9.91
C ASN A 213 -1.67 -9.55 -9.98
N LEU A 214 -1.57 -8.87 -11.12
CA LEU A 214 -0.57 -7.83 -11.31
C LEU A 214 -1.11 -6.75 -12.24
N PHE A 215 -1.45 -5.62 -11.64
CA PHE A 215 -1.57 -4.35 -12.33
C PHE A 215 -0.30 -3.56 -12.09
N GLU A 216 0.30 -2.95 -13.10
CA GLU A 216 1.59 -2.29 -12.94
C GLU A 216 1.70 -0.97 -13.73
N ASP A 217 2.53 -0.08 -13.22
CA ASP A 217 3.04 1.08 -13.93
C ASP A 217 4.57 0.98 -14.11
N ASP A 218 5.23 2.09 -14.41
CA ASP A 218 6.69 2.14 -14.57
C ASP A 218 7.47 1.92 -13.26
N LYS A 219 6.86 2.10 -12.10
CA LYS A 219 7.50 2.06 -10.78
C LYS A 219 7.09 0.86 -9.93
N CYS A 220 5.83 0.49 -9.96
CA CYS A 220 5.26 -0.45 -9.01
C CYS A 220 4.33 -1.47 -9.67
N VAL A 221 4.11 -2.53 -8.91
CA VAL A 221 3.08 -3.54 -9.17
C VAL A 221 2.05 -3.46 -8.06
N TYR A 222 0.79 -3.55 -8.43
CA TYR A 222 -0.35 -3.35 -7.53
C TYR A 222 -1.27 -4.55 -7.52
N ASN A 223 -1.95 -4.73 -6.41
CA ASN A 223 -3.10 -5.61 -6.27
C ASN A 223 -4.36 -4.77 -6.06
N TYR A 224 -5.39 -5.06 -6.83
CA TYR A 224 -6.71 -4.45 -6.66
C TYR A 224 -7.51 -5.20 -5.61
N GLN A 225 -8.00 -4.50 -4.62
CA GLN A 225 -8.90 -5.03 -3.60
C GLN A 225 -9.90 -3.98 -3.16
N GLU A 226 -11.19 -4.31 -3.19
CA GLU A 226 -12.28 -3.45 -2.68
C GLU A 226 -12.29 -2.03 -3.24
N GLY A 227 -11.96 -1.87 -4.53
CA GLY A 227 -11.93 -0.55 -5.18
C GLY A 227 -10.67 0.27 -4.90
N GLN A 228 -9.64 -0.33 -4.33
CA GLN A 228 -8.40 0.33 -3.95
C GLN A 228 -7.19 -0.46 -4.48
N LEU A 229 -6.04 0.18 -4.50
CA LEU A 229 -4.78 -0.45 -4.88
C LEU A 229 -3.85 -0.57 -3.69
N ASN A 230 -3.26 -1.77 -3.56
CA ASN A 230 -2.16 -2.04 -2.66
C ASN A 230 -0.87 -2.20 -3.49
N VAL A 231 0.20 -1.51 -3.10
CA VAL A 231 1.53 -1.72 -3.70
C VAL A 231 2.08 -3.05 -3.21
N THR A 232 2.35 -3.98 -4.14
CA THR A 232 2.85 -5.33 -3.81
C THR A 232 4.29 -5.55 -4.19
N ARG A 233 4.81 -4.76 -5.14
CA ARG A 233 6.22 -4.79 -5.56
C ARG A 233 6.66 -3.41 -6.03
N VAL A 234 7.91 -3.06 -5.73
CA VAL A 234 8.61 -1.92 -6.33
C VAL A 234 9.54 -2.46 -7.40
N LYS A 235 9.44 -1.93 -8.63
CA LYS A 235 10.30 -2.33 -9.74
C LYS A 235 11.73 -1.82 -9.55
N ASP A 236 12.69 -2.46 -10.17
CA ASP A 236 14.08 -2.03 -10.13
C ASP A 236 14.24 -0.59 -10.61
N THR A 237 14.97 0.17 -9.82
CA THR A 237 15.25 1.58 -10.09
C THR A 237 16.65 1.94 -9.63
N ASN A 238 17.28 2.89 -10.32
CA ASN A 238 18.53 3.49 -9.90
C ASN A 238 18.33 4.72 -8.99
N SER A 239 17.07 5.08 -8.72
CA SER A 239 16.74 6.18 -7.83
C SER A 239 16.83 5.76 -6.37
N ASN A 240 17.32 6.66 -5.51
CA ASN A 240 17.26 6.48 -4.07
C ASN A 240 15.89 6.87 -3.48
N SER A 241 15.01 7.44 -4.30
CA SER A 241 13.71 7.94 -3.88
C SER A 241 12.59 7.32 -4.71
N LEU A 242 11.58 6.81 -4.03
CA LEU A 242 10.34 6.35 -4.62
C LEU A 242 9.20 7.30 -4.25
N VAL A 243 8.63 7.95 -5.25
CA VAL A 243 7.38 8.71 -5.10
C VAL A 243 6.25 7.85 -5.57
N LEU A 244 5.35 7.45 -4.66
CA LEU A 244 4.15 6.70 -5.02
C LEU A 244 3.19 7.61 -5.79
N PRO A 245 2.59 7.16 -6.89
CA PRO A 245 1.57 7.93 -7.58
C PRO A 245 0.35 8.14 -6.68
N TYR A 246 -0.42 9.18 -6.94
CA TYR A 246 -1.65 9.45 -6.20
C TYR A 246 -2.73 8.39 -6.46
N SER A 247 -2.88 8.04 -7.71
CA SER A 247 -3.79 7.00 -8.18
C SER A 247 -3.22 6.34 -9.43
N VAL A 248 -3.72 5.18 -9.75
CA VAL A 248 -3.45 4.51 -11.02
C VAL A 248 -4.77 4.10 -11.63
N ALA A 249 -5.02 4.48 -12.89
CA ALA A 249 -6.27 4.26 -13.60
C ALA A 249 -7.52 4.76 -12.84
N GLY A 250 -7.39 5.82 -12.04
CA GLY A 250 -8.48 6.38 -11.23
C GLY A 250 -8.70 5.70 -9.87
N PHE A 251 -7.99 4.61 -9.57
CA PHE A 251 -8.02 3.95 -8.26
C PHE A 251 -6.96 4.51 -7.33
N GLN A 252 -7.35 4.82 -6.10
CA GLN A 252 -6.45 5.35 -5.09
C GLN A 252 -5.50 4.25 -4.57
N ILE A 253 -4.24 4.62 -4.33
CA ILE A 253 -3.30 3.76 -3.64
C ILE A 253 -3.45 4.02 -2.14
N THR A 254 -3.94 3.01 -1.42
CA THR A 254 -4.28 3.14 0.01
C THR A 254 -3.44 2.27 0.93
N SER A 255 -2.70 1.32 0.36
CA SER A 255 -1.89 0.38 1.12
C SER A 255 -0.52 0.15 0.46
N PHE A 256 0.49 -0.06 1.31
CA PHE A 256 1.84 -0.44 0.89
C PHE A 256 2.24 -1.72 1.63
N GLN A 257 2.20 -2.84 0.93
CA GLN A 257 2.54 -4.16 1.48
C GLN A 257 3.20 -5.02 0.41
N LEU A 258 4.52 -5.05 0.40
CA LEU A 258 5.30 -5.77 -0.59
C LEU A 258 5.28 -7.28 -0.33
N ASN A 259 5.27 -8.06 -1.41
CA ASN A 259 5.41 -9.51 -1.39
C ASN A 259 6.87 -9.95 -1.58
N GLU A 260 7.73 -9.03 -2.03
CA GLU A 260 9.15 -9.25 -2.25
C GLU A 260 9.98 -8.04 -1.80
N LYS A 261 11.29 -8.22 -1.70
CA LYS A 261 12.21 -7.19 -1.22
C LYS A 261 12.21 -5.98 -2.15
N MET A 262 12.13 -4.79 -1.57
CA MET A 262 12.29 -3.52 -2.29
C MET A 262 13.72 -3.39 -2.84
N PRO A 263 13.92 -2.74 -4.00
CA PRO A 263 15.25 -2.48 -4.55
C PRO A 263 16.17 -1.82 -3.52
N GLU A 264 17.43 -2.26 -3.46
CA GLU A 264 18.39 -1.80 -2.45
C GLU A 264 18.77 -0.31 -2.60
N SER A 265 18.58 0.23 -3.80
CA SER A 265 18.80 1.65 -4.09
C SER A 265 17.83 2.57 -3.39
N VAL A 266 16.59 2.11 -3.10
CA VAL A 266 15.53 2.96 -2.54
C VAL A 266 15.71 3.12 -1.05
N THR A 267 16.06 4.33 -0.63
CA THR A 267 16.24 4.71 0.78
C THR A 267 15.17 5.68 1.28
N HIS A 268 14.43 6.34 0.38
CA HIS A 268 13.40 7.31 0.73
C HIS A 268 12.09 6.98 0.02
N LEU A 269 10.99 6.95 0.79
CA LEU A 269 9.64 6.70 0.30
C LEU A 269 8.77 7.94 0.50
N TYR A 270 8.22 8.47 -0.59
CA TYR A 270 7.28 9.59 -0.58
C TYR A 270 5.87 9.07 -0.82
N VAL A 271 5.00 9.32 0.14
CA VAL A 271 3.65 8.76 0.23
C VAL A 271 2.61 9.85 0.03
N GLY A 272 1.69 9.65 -0.90
CA GLY A 272 0.62 10.61 -1.18
C GLY A 272 -0.49 10.65 -0.14
N ALA A 273 -1.45 11.56 -0.37
CA ALA A 273 -2.53 11.87 0.57
C ALA A 273 -3.51 10.71 0.84
N ASN A 274 -3.50 9.66 0.04
CA ASN A 274 -4.48 8.57 0.11
C ASN A 274 -4.00 7.31 0.83
N LEU A 275 -2.70 7.18 1.10
CA LEU A 275 -2.20 5.98 1.79
C LEU A 275 -2.74 5.94 3.22
N VAL A 276 -3.34 4.82 3.59
CA VAL A 276 -3.94 4.59 4.91
C VAL A 276 -3.08 3.66 5.76
N THR A 277 -2.41 2.69 5.12
CA THR A 277 -1.73 1.64 5.87
C THR A 277 -0.44 1.15 5.24
N PHE A 278 0.49 0.77 6.11
CA PHE A 278 1.62 -0.09 5.82
C PHE A 278 1.32 -1.47 6.40
N GLY A 279 1.26 -2.49 5.56
CA GLY A 279 0.86 -3.85 5.95
C GLY A 279 1.98 -4.68 6.55
N TYR A 280 2.79 -4.10 7.47
CA TYR A 280 3.96 -4.77 8.03
C TYR A 280 3.95 -4.83 9.54
N THR A 281 4.54 -5.91 10.08
CA THR A 281 5.08 -5.93 11.43
C THR A 281 6.51 -5.35 11.42
N PRO A 282 7.05 -4.88 12.54
CA PRO A 282 8.45 -4.42 12.61
C PRO A 282 9.46 -5.43 12.06
N GLU A 283 9.27 -6.71 12.34
CA GLU A 283 10.13 -7.80 11.84
C GLU A 283 10.05 -7.95 10.32
N SER A 284 8.85 -7.95 9.75
CA SER A 284 8.65 -8.08 8.30
C SER A 284 9.18 -6.86 7.54
N MET A 285 9.20 -5.68 8.17
CA MET A 285 9.81 -4.48 7.61
C MET A 285 11.29 -4.68 7.27
N GLY A 286 12.08 -5.20 8.21
CA GLY A 286 13.50 -5.50 7.99
C GLY A 286 13.73 -6.44 6.82
N ARG A 287 12.78 -7.35 6.58
CA ARG A 287 12.84 -8.30 5.47
C ARG A 287 12.57 -7.65 4.10
N PHE A 288 11.53 -6.81 4.01
CA PHE A 288 11.07 -6.27 2.72
C PHE A 288 11.65 -4.90 2.39
N CYS A 289 11.96 -4.07 3.37
CA CYS A 289 12.46 -2.71 3.18
C CYS A 289 13.75 -2.44 4.00
N PRO A 290 14.81 -3.27 3.90
CA PRO A 290 15.96 -3.21 4.81
C PRO A 290 16.81 -1.95 4.66
N ASN A 291 16.72 -1.25 3.52
CA ASN A 291 17.51 -0.05 3.24
C ASN A 291 16.69 1.24 3.34
N LEU A 292 15.39 1.15 3.61
CA LEU A 292 14.55 2.33 3.74
C LEU A 292 14.95 3.13 4.97
N GLU A 293 15.42 4.36 4.77
CA GLU A 293 15.93 5.25 5.82
C GLU A 293 14.89 6.30 6.24
N ALA A 294 13.99 6.68 5.33
CA ALA A 294 12.98 7.70 5.62
C ALA A 294 11.69 7.50 4.84
N ILE A 295 10.59 7.92 5.47
CA ILE A 295 9.27 8.03 4.88
C ILE A 295 8.80 9.46 5.04
N GLU A 296 8.43 10.08 3.92
CA GLU A 296 7.80 11.38 3.87
C GLU A 296 6.34 11.25 3.45
N ILE A 297 5.44 11.85 4.20
CA ILE A 297 3.99 11.75 3.99
C ILE A 297 3.46 13.12 3.59
N ASP A 298 2.65 13.14 2.52
CA ASP A 298 1.99 14.34 2.04
C ASP A 298 1.22 15.01 3.19
N PRO A 299 1.44 16.31 3.46
CA PRO A 299 0.71 17.04 4.51
C PRO A 299 -0.81 17.04 4.35
N GLN A 300 -1.34 16.72 3.16
CA GLN A 300 -2.77 16.55 2.92
C GLN A 300 -3.30 15.17 3.36
N ASN A 301 -2.44 14.23 3.72
CA ASN A 301 -2.86 12.92 4.23
C ASN A 301 -3.55 13.10 5.58
N LYS A 302 -4.75 12.53 5.72
CA LYS A 302 -5.59 12.68 6.91
C LYS A 302 -5.40 11.56 7.93
N GLU A 303 -4.82 10.44 7.51
CA GLU A 303 -4.64 9.25 8.33
C GLU A 303 -3.22 9.11 8.89
N LEU A 304 -2.25 9.60 8.13
CA LEU A 304 -0.83 9.47 8.43
C LEU A 304 -0.12 10.82 8.34
N GLU A 305 0.94 10.96 9.11
CA GLU A 305 1.89 12.08 9.01
C GLU A 305 3.31 11.59 9.24
N SER A 306 4.33 12.29 8.74
CA SER A 306 5.73 11.98 8.99
C SER A 306 6.36 12.95 9.98
N TYR A 307 7.30 12.45 10.77
CA TYR A 307 8.19 13.24 11.61
C TYR A 307 9.54 12.53 11.66
N SER A 308 10.60 13.25 11.32
CA SER A 308 11.98 12.72 11.33
C SER A 308 12.12 11.41 10.52
N GLY A 309 11.46 11.31 9.36
CA GLY A 309 11.50 10.13 8.50
C GLY A 309 10.67 8.93 8.98
N VAL A 310 9.88 9.10 10.02
CA VAL A 310 9.03 8.06 10.63
C VAL A 310 7.56 8.38 10.42
N ALA A 311 6.75 7.38 10.13
CA ALA A 311 5.31 7.58 9.96
C ALA A 311 4.56 7.42 11.30
N TYR A 312 3.61 8.29 11.53
CA TYR A 312 2.71 8.33 12.68
C TYR A 312 1.26 8.33 12.22
N ARG A 313 0.35 7.82 13.06
CA ARG A 313 -1.09 8.02 12.87
C ARG A 313 -1.48 9.43 13.29
N THR A 314 -2.31 10.11 12.53
CA THR A 314 -2.85 11.43 12.91
C THR A 314 -3.70 11.37 14.19
N THR A 315 -4.30 10.22 14.47
CA THR A 315 -5.08 9.92 15.68
C THR A 315 -4.23 9.55 16.89
N ASN A 316 -2.96 9.16 16.68
CA ASN A 316 -2.00 8.86 17.73
C ASN A 316 -0.61 9.33 17.33
N LYS A 317 -0.35 10.62 17.51
CA LYS A 317 0.88 11.28 17.07
C LYS A 317 2.10 11.02 17.96
N SER A 318 1.91 10.43 19.11
CA SER A 318 2.99 10.18 20.06
C SER A 318 3.76 8.90 19.75
N TYR A 319 3.08 7.87 19.21
CA TYR A 319 3.70 6.57 18.98
C TYR A 319 4.02 6.36 17.49
N PRO A 320 5.25 5.91 17.17
CA PRO A 320 5.61 5.52 15.82
C PRO A 320 4.65 4.46 15.30
N TYR A 321 4.10 4.69 14.11
CA TYR A 321 3.25 3.70 13.44
C TYR A 321 4.07 2.80 12.52
N PHE A 322 5.01 3.39 11.78
CA PHE A 322 5.88 2.67 10.89
C PHE A 322 7.27 3.30 10.89
N VAL A 323 8.27 2.53 11.31
CA VAL A 323 9.67 2.94 11.40
C VAL A 323 10.46 2.27 10.27
N PRO A 324 11.16 3.03 9.41
CA PRO A 324 12.00 2.46 8.37
C PRO A 324 13.13 1.59 8.92
N ALA A 325 13.34 0.39 8.37
CA ALA A 325 14.32 -0.56 8.88
C ALA A 325 15.78 -0.14 8.62
N GLY A 326 16.00 0.74 7.63
CA GLY A 326 17.32 1.29 7.28
C GLY A 326 17.72 2.51 8.10
N ILE A 327 16.84 3.02 8.97
CA ILE A 327 17.09 4.24 9.76
C ILE A 327 18.28 4.04 10.70
N LYS A 328 19.22 5.00 10.70
CA LYS A 328 20.39 4.98 11.57
C LYS A 328 20.23 5.86 12.80
N ARG A 329 19.47 6.92 12.70
CA ARG A 329 19.17 7.85 13.78
C ARG A 329 17.67 8.15 13.76
N ILE A 330 17.03 8.03 14.91
CA ILE A 330 15.62 8.36 15.10
C ILE A 330 15.45 9.45 16.15
N GLU A 331 14.64 10.44 15.84
CA GLU A 331 14.15 11.41 16.78
C GLU A 331 12.67 11.15 17.03
N LEU A 332 12.31 10.82 18.26
CA LEU A 332 10.95 10.48 18.65
C LEU A 332 10.14 11.72 19.00
N ARG A 333 8.85 11.71 18.75
CA ARG A 333 7.92 12.70 19.28
C ARG A 333 7.73 12.55 20.79
N PRO A 334 7.30 13.62 21.50
CA PRO A 334 6.96 13.52 22.90
C PRO A 334 5.90 12.45 23.16
N MET A 335 6.17 11.58 24.13
CA MET A 335 5.24 10.57 24.63
C MET A 335 5.38 10.49 26.15
N GLU A 336 4.31 10.37 26.90
CA GLU A 336 4.40 10.31 28.36
C GLU A 336 5.13 9.04 28.80
N VAL A 337 4.82 7.92 28.17
CA VAL A 337 5.42 6.61 28.43
C VAL A 337 5.90 6.02 27.13
N MET A 338 7.15 5.59 27.08
CA MET A 338 7.71 4.79 26.01
C MET A 338 7.46 3.32 26.33
N ASP A 339 6.40 2.78 25.76
CA ASP A 339 5.92 1.42 26.03
C ASP A 339 6.73 0.34 25.33
N LYS A 340 6.47 -0.91 25.71
CA LYS A 340 7.05 -2.10 25.07
C LYS A 340 6.88 -2.07 23.53
N ASN A 341 7.95 -2.44 22.82
CA ASN A 341 7.99 -2.51 21.36
C ASN A 341 7.79 -1.17 20.64
N THR A 342 8.04 -0.05 21.30
CA THR A 342 8.03 1.28 20.64
C THR A 342 9.03 1.30 19.47
N LEU A 343 10.22 0.70 19.65
CA LEU A 343 11.21 0.45 18.60
C LEU A 343 11.68 -1.00 18.68
N SER A 344 11.61 -1.74 17.57
CA SER A 344 12.08 -3.13 17.55
C SER A 344 12.55 -3.59 16.18
N PHE A 345 13.49 -4.54 16.15
CA PHE A 345 14.04 -5.14 14.91
C PHE A 345 14.67 -4.13 13.95
N LEU A 346 15.40 -3.13 14.49
CA LEU A 346 16.05 -2.07 13.72
C LEU A 346 17.57 -2.33 13.68
N ASP A 347 17.99 -3.21 12.79
CA ASP A 347 19.39 -3.67 12.70
C ASP A 347 20.39 -2.54 12.38
N LYS A 348 19.94 -1.45 11.74
CA LYS A 348 20.80 -0.33 11.36
C LYS A 348 20.74 0.86 12.31
N LEU A 349 19.88 0.81 13.32
CA LEU A 349 19.70 1.91 14.26
C LEU A 349 20.93 2.07 15.16
N GLU A 350 21.51 3.25 15.12
CA GLU A 350 22.71 3.62 15.91
C GLU A 350 22.38 4.63 17.01
N GLU A 351 21.43 5.53 16.76
CA GLU A 351 21.11 6.64 17.67
C GLU A 351 19.62 6.82 17.88
N ILE A 352 19.23 7.03 19.13
CA ILE A 352 17.86 7.40 19.52
C ILE A 352 17.89 8.73 20.24
N VAL A 353 17.03 9.67 19.85
CA VAL A 353 16.77 10.91 20.55
C VAL A 353 15.35 10.85 21.12
N ILE A 354 15.27 10.80 22.44
CA ILE A 354 13.99 10.79 23.16
C ILE A 354 13.57 12.24 23.41
N ALA A 355 12.36 12.58 23.05
CA ALA A 355 11.86 13.94 23.15
C ALA A 355 11.58 14.36 24.61
N GLU A 356 11.74 15.67 24.88
CA GLU A 356 11.31 16.29 26.14
C GLU A 356 9.81 16.07 26.35
N GLY A 357 9.40 15.80 27.59
CA GLY A 357 8.03 15.41 27.96
C GLY A 357 7.83 13.91 28.18
N THR A 358 8.76 13.06 27.69
CA THR A 358 8.77 11.64 28.04
C THR A 358 9.12 11.47 29.51
N LYS A 359 8.32 10.70 30.28
CA LYS A 359 8.50 10.49 31.71
C LYS A 359 9.10 9.15 32.07
N ARG A 360 8.72 8.12 31.32
CA ARG A 360 9.05 6.73 31.63
C ARG A 360 9.45 5.97 30.38
N ILE A 361 10.45 5.09 30.51
CA ILE A 361 10.87 4.14 29.49
C ILE A 361 10.67 2.75 30.10
N GLU A 362 9.68 2.01 29.59
CA GLU A 362 9.25 0.75 30.15
C GLU A 362 10.09 -0.44 29.63
N GLN A 363 9.86 -1.61 30.21
CA GLN A 363 10.53 -2.84 29.83
C GLN A 363 10.33 -3.14 28.34
N TYR A 364 11.41 -3.49 27.63
CA TYR A 364 11.40 -3.78 26.19
C TYR A 364 10.88 -2.64 25.30
N ALA A 365 11.02 -1.40 25.76
CA ALA A 365 10.66 -0.23 24.95
C ALA A 365 11.45 -0.16 23.64
N VAL A 366 12.73 -0.56 23.69
CA VAL A 366 13.58 -0.77 22.54
C VAL A 366 14.14 -2.19 22.62
N GLU A 367 13.91 -3.02 21.60
CA GLU A 367 14.47 -4.36 21.59
C GLU A 367 15.00 -4.77 20.21
N LYS A 368 15.99 -5.68 20.22
CA LYS A 368 16.59 -6.21 18.99
C LYS A 368 17.11 -5.14 18.03
N CYS A 369 17.87 -4.19 18.60
CA CYS A 369 18.58 -3.14 17.88
C CYS A 369 20.09 -3.30 18.09
N PRO A 370 20.77 -4.30 17.48
CA PRO A 370 22.11 -4.75 17.82
C PRO A 370 23.21 -3.71 17.57
N ASN A 371 22.97 -2.73 16.70
CA ASN A 371 23.93 -1.69 16.37
C ASN A 371 23.72 -0.37 17.12
N LEU A 372 22.83 -0.35 18.12
CA LEU A 372 22.56 0.82 18.94
C LEU A 372 23.82 1.24 19.72
N LYS A 373 24.19 2.52 19.59
CA LYS A 373 25.39 3.11 20.19
C LYS A 373 25.06 4.20 21.21
N THR A 374 24.05 5.02 20.91
CA THR A 374 23.77 6.22 21.72
C THR A 374 22.28 6.44 21.89
N ILE A 375 21.88 6.75 23.12
CA ILE A 375 20.52 7.13 23.48
C ILE A 375 20.57 8.48 24.18
N TYR A 376 19.98 9.47 23.57
CA TYR A 376 19.85 10.81 24.13
C TYR A 376 18.54 10.89 24.94
N VAL A 377 18.65 11.14 26.24
CA VAL A 377 17.53 11.14 27.18
C VAL A 377 17.37 12.51 27.81
N PRO A 378 16.16 13.14 27.75
CA PRO A 378 15.91 14.43 28.37
C PRO A 378 15.71 14.32 29.89
N ASN A 379 15.79 15.46 30.60
CA ASN A 379 15.57 15.51 32.04
C ASN A 379 14.15 15.13 32.46
N SER A 380 13.19 15.20 31.58
CA SER A 380 11.80 14.80 31.85
C SER A 380 11.66 13.32 32.17
N VAL A 381 12.62 12.48 31.71
CA VAL A 381 12.59 11.04 31.98
C VAL A 381 13.06 10.77 33.41
N THR A 382 12.16 10.30 34.24
CA THR A 382 12.39 10.00 35.67
C THR A 382 12.49 8.51 35.96
N TYR A 383 12.17 7.65 34.98
CA TYR A 383 12.22 6.21 35.14
C TYR A 383 12.66 5.53 33.84
N ILE A 384 13.63 4.62 33.97
CA ILE A 384 14.09 3.72 32.89
C ILE A 384 14.13 2.32 33.46
N ASP A 385 13.34 1.40 32.90
CA ASP A 385 13.37 -0.01 33.30
C ASP A 385 14.73 -0.63 32.99
N LYS A 386 15.19 -1.55 33.83
CA LYS A 386 16.49 -2.21 33.66
C LYS A 386 16.61 -3.01 32.34
N ASN A 387 15.48 -3.47 31.79
CA ASN A 387 15.39 -4.19 30.54
C ASN A 387 14.77 -3.34 29.41
N ALA A 388 14.78 -2.02 29.54
CA ALA A 388 14.20 -1.10 28.56
C ALA A 388 14.83 -1.25 27.16
N PHE A 389 16.12 -1.63 27.09
CA PHE A 389 16.92 -1.76 25.88
C PHE A 389 17.44 -3.20 25.72
N ALA A 390 16.50 -4.15 25.62
CA ALA A 390 16.83 -5.57 25.54
C ALA A 390 17.36 -5.97 24.16
N ASP A 391 18.35 -6.86 24.11
CA ASP A 391 18.97 -7.34 22.88
C ASP A 391 19.47 -6.20 21.95
N CYS A 392 19.80 -5.05 22.56
CA CYS A 392 20.48 -3.94 21.93
C CYS A 392 22.01 -4.09 22.10
N GLY A 393 22.79 -3.35 21.30
CA GLY A 393 24.26 -3.48 21.29
C GLY A 393 24.91 -3.54 22.69
N ASN A 394 26.01 -4.24 22.79
CA ASN A 394 26.65 -4.56 24.09
C ASN A 394 27.32 -3.37 24.81
N ASN A 395 27.44 -2.21 24.18
CA ASN A 395 28.14 -1.02 24.74
C ASN A 395 27.44 0.28 24.26
N TYR A 396 26.16 0.44 24.52
CA TYR A 396 25.51 1.72 24.23
C TYR A 396 25.69 2.72 25.37
N GLN A 397 25.67 4.00 25.02
CA GLN A 397 25.77 5.11 25.97
C GLN A 397 24.40 5.78 26.13
N ILE A 398 24.05 6.09 27.35
CA ILE A 398 22.91 6.97 27.66
C ILE A 398 23.46 8.35 27.99
N ILE A 399 23.08 9.35 27.22
CA ILE A 399 23.51 10.73 27.38
C ILE A 399 22.32 11.58 27.81
N ASN A 400 22.41 12.20 28.98
CA ASN A 400 21.42 13.18 29.38
C ASN A 400 21.61 14.47 28.56
N THR A 401 20.60 14.88 27.81
CA THR A 401 20.67 16.02 26.87
C THR A 401 20.85 17.37 27.56
N THR A 402 20.51 17.48 28.84
CA THR A 402 20.60 18.71 29.59
C THR A 402 21.89 18.86 30.38
N THR A 403 22.34 17.74 31.01
CA THR A 403 23.51 17.76 31.90
C THR A 403 24.78 17.26 31.25
N GLY A 404 24.67 16.60 30.08
CA GLY A 404 25.78 15.94 29.40
C GLY A 404 26.36 14.74 30.19
N ILE A 405 25.69 14.24 31.22
CA ILE A 405 26.13 13.10 32.01
C ILE A 405 25.98 11.82 31.18
N HIS A 406 27.04 11.04 31.13
CA HIS A 406 27.11 9.78 30.39
C HIS A 406 26.98 8.60 31.35
N GLU A 407 26.09 7.67 31.03
CA GLU A 407 26.01 6.36 31.66
C GLU A 407 26.28 5.29 30.60
N VAL A 408 27.30 4.46 30.80
CA VAL A 408 27.59 3.32 29.91
C VAL A 408 26.94 2.08 30.50
N ARG A 409 26.01 1.47 29.77
CA ARG A 409 25.40 0.19 30.11
C ARG A 409 26.03 -0.92 29.26
N LYS A 410 26.45 -1.98 29.94
CA LYS A 410 27.06 -3.17 29.34
C LYS A 410 26.04 -4.29 29.25
#